data_0d19067b0aefccf2465f99fa270a1251
#
_entry.id   0d19067b0aefccf2465f99fa270a1251
#
_cell.length_a   1.000
_cell.length_b   1.000
_cell.length_c   1.000
_cell.angle_alpha   90.00
_cell.angle_beta   90.00
_cell.angle_gamma   90.00
#
_symmetry.space_group_name_H-M   'P 1'
#
loop_
_entity.id
_entity.type
_entity.pdbx_description
1 polymer ?
#
loop_
_entity_poly.entity_id
_entity_poly.type
_entity_poly.pdbx_seq_one_letter_code
_entity_poly.pdbx_strand_id
1 'polypeptide(L)'
;ARATAGLSAFLITNVDKHSGGTAPTTSGSGAAGFPNQAYQNGTLRTITEAMLNNVVQLCWTEGADPSMVLVGPAIKQKISSTFTGNATRYKEADDKRISGAVDFVVTDFGELQIVPSRFSSAREAYVLDPNYLRVAYLQTTKQEDLAKTGHSERKLISCEYGLQVDAEKSQGAIRDIQAS
;
A
#
# COMPACT_ATOMS: atom_id res chain seq x y z
N ALA A 1 12.75 -10.41 -20.82
CA ALA A 1 12.35 -11.16 -19.63
C ALA A 1 11.04 -10.57 -19.11
N ARG A 2 10.10 -11.42 -18.66
CA ARG A 2 8.86 -10.96 -18.03
C ARG A 2 9.19 -10.46 -16.63
N ALA A 3 8.61 -9.33 -16.22
CA ALA A 3 8.81 -8.74 -14.91
C ALA A 3 7.46 -8.27 -14.36
N THR A 4 7.29 -8.38 -13.06
CA THR A 4 6.15 -7.82 -12.33
C THR A 4 6.62 -6.65 -11.49
N ALA A 5 5.73 -5.70 -11.22
CA ALA A 5 5.99 -4.59 -10.33
C ALA A 5 5.03 -4.63 -9.12
N GLY A 6 5.51 -4.23 -7.97
CA GLY A 6 4.70 -4.07 -6.78
C GLY A 6 3.97 -2.72 -6.75
N LEU A 7 2.98 -2.59 -5.85
CA LEU A 7 2.16 -1.39 -5.71
C LEU A 7 2.99 -0.10 -5.57
N SER A 8 4.05 -0.14 -4.77
CA SER A 8 4.93 1.03 -4.54
C SER A 8 5.50 1.64 -5.82
N ALA A 9 5.74 0.82 -6.85
CA ALA A 9 6.32 1.28 -8.11
C ALA A 9 5.31 1.97 -9.04
N PHE A 10 4.00 1.74 -8.83
CA PHE A 10 2.95 2.39 -9.62
C PHE A 10 2.55 3.77 -9.08
N LEU A 11 2.76 4.03 -7.77
CA LEU A 11 2.33 5.26 -7.13
C LEU A 11 3.35 6.37 -7.31
N ILE A 12 3.00 7.38 -8.10
CA ILE A 12 3.89 8.48 -8.51
C ILE A 12 3.33 9.85 -8.15
N THR A 13 2.02 10.07 -8.38
CA THR A 13 1.40 11.40 -8.32
C THR A 13 1.05 11.83 -6.90
N ASN A 14 0.18 11.09 -6.22
CA ASN A 14 -0.32 11.45 -4.89
C ASN A 14 0.58 10.88 -3.79
N VAL A 15 1.82 11.36 -3.76
CA VAL A 15 2.85 10.84 -2.85
C VAL A 15 3.38 11.95 -1.98
N ASP A 16 3.24 11.78 -0.67
CA ASP A 16 3.92 12.58 0.34
C ASP A 16 5.25 11.90 0.69
N LYS A 17 6.35 12.53 0.31
CA LYS A 17 7.72 12.04 0.54
C LYS A 17 8.59 13.10 1.19
N HIS A 18 9.62 12.68 1.91
CA HIS A 18 10.62 13.58 2.47
C HIS A 18 11.71 13.94 1.44
N SER A 19 12.58 14.88 1.81
CA SER A 19 13.72 15.29 0.99
C SER A 19 14.65 14.11 0.67
N GLY A 20 15.20 14.11 -0.53
CA GLY A 20 16.09 13.05 -1.03
C GLY A 20 15.37 11.81 -1.58
N GLY A 21 14.08 11.65 -1.35
CA GLY A 21 13.30 10.56 -1.98
C GLY A 21 13.06 10.83 -3.47
N THR A 22 13.29 9.82 -4.31
CA THR A 22 13.08 9.92 -5.76
C THR A 22 11.87 9.08 -6.16
N ALA A 23 10.92 9.71 -6.86
CA ALA A 23 9.72 9.04 -7.33
C ALA A 23 10.04 7.91 -8.32
N PRO A 24 9.20 6.87 -8.39
CA PRO A 24 9.30 5.85 -9.44
C PRO A 24 9.20 6.49 -10.83
N THR A 25 9.72 5.79 -11.82
CA THR A 25 9.57 6.18 -13.23
C THR A 25 8.83 5.09 -14.00
N THR A 26 8.11 5.50 -15.04
CA THR A 26 7.34 4.60 -15.91
C THR A 26 7.84 4.63 -17.35
N SER A 27 7.42 3.67 -18.15
CA SER A 27 7.74 3.61 -19.58
C SER A 27 6.95 4.60 -20.42
N GLY A 28 5.85 5.15 -19.89
CA GLY A 28 4.99 6.14 -20.54
C GLY A 28 5.27 7.57 -20.08
N SER A 29 4.41 8.49 -20.47
CA SER A 29 4.46 9.88 -20.02
C SER A 29 3.78 10.03 -18.66
N GLY A 30 4.45 10.68 -17.69
CA GLY A 30 3.95 10.85 -16.34
C GLY A 30 3.83 9.53 -15.59
N ALA A 31 2.65 9.26 -15.04
CA ALA A 31 2.36 8.02 -14.30
C ALA A 31 1.87 6.86 -15.20
N ALA A 32 1.79 7.06 -16.53
CA ALA A 32 1.32 6.05 -17.46
C ALA A 32 2.38 5.00 -17.77
N GLY A 33 1.92 3.81 -18.11
CA GLY A 33 2.78 2.70 -18.54
C GLY A 33 3.29 1.83 -17.40
N PHE A 34 4.25 0.96 -17.72
CA PHE A 34 4.82 0.02 -16.76
C PHE A 34 5.97 0.67 -15.96
N PRO A 35 6.07 0.43 -14.64
CA PRO A 35 7.16 0.96 -13.84
C PRO A 35 8.53 0.46 -14.28
N ASN A 36 9.46 1.39 -14.53
CA ASN A 36 10.85 1.12 -14.90
C ASN A 36 11.79 1.14 -13.70
N GLN A 37 11.50 2.00 -12.74
CA GLN A 37 12.31 2.20 -11.55
C GLN A 37 11.43 2.27 -10.31
N ALA A 38 11.83 1.55 -9.27
CA ALA A 38 11.18 1.62 -7.96
C ALA A 38 11.53 2.94 -7.25
N TYR A 39 10.73 3.28 -6.24
CA TYR A 39 11.00 4.42 -5.37
C TYR A 39 12.38 4.30 -4.70
N GLN A 40 13.12 5.41 -4.71
CA GLN A 40 14.37 5.55 -3.97
C GLN A 40 14.10 6.24 -2.64
N ASN A 41 14.47 5.61 -1.55
CA ASN A 41 14.20 6.09 -0.20
C ASN A 41 14.92 7.43 0.10
N GLY A 42 14.19 8.34 0.74
CA GLY A 42 14.71 9.59 1.28
C GLY A 42 15.04 9.53 2.78
N THR A 43 15.10 10.71 3.41
CA THR A 43 15.34 10.87 4.85
C THR A 43 14.09 10.42 5.63
N LEU A 44 14.29 9.68 6.72
CA LEU A 44 13.21 9.19 7.57
C LEU A 44 12.53 10.33 8.34
N ARG A 45 11.21 10.22 8.52
CA ARG A 45 10.38 11.14 9.29
C ARG A 45 9.29 10.41 10.06
N THR A 46 8.82 11.02 11.13
CA THR A 46 7.69 10.48 11.89
C THR A 46 6.39 10.74 11.13
N ILE A 47 5.54 9.72 11.06
CA ILE A 47 4.19 9.85 10.47
C ILE A 47 3.33 10.78 11.34
N THR A 48 2.59 11.68 10.69
CA THR A 48 1.65 12.59 11.35
C THR A 48 0.26 12.46 10.71
N GLU A 49 -0.75 12.83 11.46
CA GLU A 49 -2.13 12.86 10.98
C GLU A 49 -2.29 13.82 9.78
N ALA A 50 -1.58 14.96 9.82
CA ALA A 50 -1.58 15.93 8.73
C ALA A 50 -1.08 15.34 7.40
N MET A 51 -0.08 14.45 7.42
CA MET A 51 0.40 13.76 6.21
C MET A 51 -0.68 12.84 5.64
N LEU A 52 -1.40 12.12 6.51
CA LEU A 52 -2.48 11.24 6.10
C LEU A 52 -3.62 12.05 5.45
N ASN A 53 -4.07 13.10 6.12
CA ASN A 53 -5.14 13.98 5.63
C ASN A 53 -4.77 14.65 4.30
N ASN A 54 -3.51 15.07 4.14
CA ASN A 54 -3.02 15.65 2.89
C ASN A 54 -3.09 14.66 1.72
N VAL A 55 -2.63 13.42 1.91
CA VAL A 55 -2.68 12.40 0.84
C VAL A 55 -4.12 12.01 0.52
N VAL A 56 -4.99 11.87 1.54
CA VAL A 56 -6.43 11.62 1.32
C VAL A 56 -7.08 12.74 0.53
N GLN A 57 -6.79 13.99 0.87
CA GLN A 57 -7.28 15.16 0.13
C GLN A 57 -6.84 15.15 -1.33
N LEU A 58 -5.58 14.80 -1.62
CA LEU A 58 -5.07 14.70 -2.98
C LEU A 58 -5.83 13.64 -3.78
N CYS A 59 -6.03 12.46 -3.21
CA CYS A 59 -6.79 11.38 -3.85
C CYS A 59 -8.25 11.79 -4.08
N TRP A 60 -8.89 12.41 -3.09
CA TRP A 60 -10.27 12.87 -3.17
C TRP A 60 -10.45 13.96 -4.26
N THR A 61 -9.49 14.88 -4.39
CA THR A 61 -9.51 15.94 -5.42
C THR A 61 -9.47 15.36 -6.83
N GLU A 62 -8.82 14.22 -7.04
CA GLU A 62 -8.78 13.50 -8.32
C GLU A 62 -10.00 12.57 -8.52
N GLY A 63 -10.99 12.62 -7.62
CA GLY A 63 -12.26 11.90 -7.73
C GLY A 63 -12.28 10.49 -7.14
N ALA A 64 -11.31 10.14 -6.31
CA ALA A 64 -11.27 8.87 -5.61
C ALA A 64 -11.98 8.94 -4.25
N ASP A 65 -12.37 7.77 -3.75
CA ASP A 65 -12.91 7.58 -2.40
C ASP A 65 -12.06 6.53 -1.67
N PRO A 66 -10.88 6.93 -1.16
CA PRO A 66 -9.99 6.00 -0.48
C PRO A 66 -10.63 5.52 0.82
N SER A 67 -10.66 4.21 1.02
CA SER A 67 -11.30 3.57 2.19
C SER A 67 -10.31 2.77 3.04
N MET A 68 -9.09 2.55 2.57
CA MET A 68 -8.12 1.69 3.24
C MET A 68 -6.73 2.31 3.30
N VAL A 69 -6.08 2.16 4.45
CA VAL A 69 -4.65 2.47 4.63
C VAL A 69 -3.89 1.19 4.91
N LEU A 70 -3.06 0.75 3.96
CA LEU A 70 -2.24 -0.45 4.08
C LEU A 70 -0.87 -0.08 4.63
N VAL A 71 -0.49 -0.70 5.77
CA VAL A 71 0.73 -0.35 6.50
C VAL A 71 1.50 -1.58 6.96
N GLY A 72 2.81 -1.41 7.17
CA GLY A 72 3.61 -2.41 7.87
C GLY A 72 3.30 -2.45 9.38
N PRO A 73 3.60 -3.57 10.07
CA PRO A 73 3.23 -3.74 11.48
C PRO A 73 3.86 -2.68 12.40
N ALA A 74 5.10 -2.27 12.16
CA ALA A 74 5.77 -1.25 12.95
C ALA A 74 5.14 0.15 12.75
N ILE A 75 4.75 0.49 11.52
CA ILE A 75 4.04 1.73 11.21
C ILE A 75 2.65 1.72 11.86
N LYS A 76 1.94 0.58 11.88
CA LYS A 76 0.65 0.44 12.56
C LYS A 76 0.76 0.79 14.05
N GLN A 77 1.80 0.27 14.73
CA GLN A 77 2.05 0.60 16.13
C GLN A 77 2.35 2.08 16.32
N LYS A 78 3.14 2.67 15.40
CA LYS A 78 3.47 4.11 15.43
C LYS A 78 2.22 4.98 15.23
N ILE A 79 1.36 4.63 14.28
CA ILE A 79 0.08 5.31 14.06
C ILE A 79 -0.78 5.25 15.33
N SER A 80 -0.92 4.06 15.92
CA SER A 80 -1.71 3.89 17.14
C SER A 80 -1.15 4.71 18.30
N SER A 81 0.16 4.88 18.42
CA SER A 81 0.77 5.68 19.48
C SER A 81 0.70 7.18 19.20
N THR A 82 0.87 7.61 17.95
CA THR A 82 0.95 9.03 17.56
C THR A 82 -0.44 9.67 17.47
N PHE A 83 -1.40 8.99 16.83
CA PHE A 83 -2.74 9.52 16.62
C PHE A 83 -3.60 9.46 17.89
N THR A 84 -3.22 8.65 18.85
CA THR A 84 -3.93 8.55 20.15
C THR A 84 -3.73 9.80 21.02
N GLY A 85 -2.72 10.62 20.75
CA GLY A 85 -2.44 11.84 21.53
C GLY A 85 -3.49 12.93 21.37
N ASN A 86 -4.17 13.00 20.22
CA ASN A 86 -5.12 14.06 19.86
C ASN A 86 -6.56 13.55 19.70
N ALA A 87 -6.79 12.25 19.64
CA ALA A 87 -8.12 11.70 19.45
C ALA A 87 -8.78 11.40 20.79
N THR A 88 -9.98 11.94 21.00
CA THR A 88 -10.90 11.47 22.04
C THR A 88 -11.18 10.00 21.71
N ARG A 89 -10.60 9.09 22.49
CA ARG A 89 -10.89 7.67 22.38
C ARG A 89 -12.36 7.47 22.68
N TYR A 90 -13.15 7.19 21.68
CA TYR A 90 -14.46 6.58 21.90
C TYR A 90 -14.19 5.17 22.41
N LYS A 91 -14.26 5.06 23.72
CA LYS A 91 -14.15 3.82 24.43
C LYS A 91 -15.57 3.33 24.67
N GLU A 92 -16.09 2.49 23.81
CA GLU A 92 -17.03 1.47 24.25
C GLU A 92 -16.19 0.44 25.04
N ALA A 93 -15.93 0.77 26.28
CA ALA A 93 -15.27 -0.15 27.18
C ALA A 93 -16.35 -0.95 27.88
N ASP A 94 -16.48 -2.18 27.51
CA ASP A 94 -16.82 -3.22 28.46
C ASP A 94 -15.78 -3.15 29.59
N ASP A 95 -16.19 -3.03 30.84
CA ASP A 95 -15.44 -2.57 32.03
C ASP A 95 -14.09 -3.25 32.33
N LYS A 96 -13.58 -4.14 31.46
CA LYS A 96 -12.37 -4.95 31.68
C LYS A 96 -11.37 -4.99 30.53
N ARG A 97 -11.54 -4.19 29.44
CA ARG A 97 -10.63 -4.18 28.29
C ARG A 97 -9.99 -2.82 28.10
N ILE A 98 -8.66 -2.78 27.99
CA ILE A 98 -7.91 -1.61 27.54
C ILE A 98 -7.67 -1.77 26.04
N SER A 99 -8.30 -0.92 25.19
CA SER A 99 -8.01 -0.86 23.76
C SER A 99 -7.02 0.27 23.49
N GLY A 100 -5.85 -0.09 22.95
CA GLY A 100 -4.81 0.85 22.55
C GLY A 100 -4.59 0.91 21.03
N ALA A 101 -5.42 0.19 20.25
CA ALA A 101 -5.30 0.14 18.81
C ALA A 101 -6.23 1.17 18.13
N VAL A 102 -5.74 1.77 17.03
CA VAL A 102 -6.52 2.59 16.12
C VAL A 102 -6.74 1.79 14.85
N ASP A 103 -7.96 1.33 14.61
CA ASP A 103 -8.31 0.54 13.43
C ASP A 103 -9.01 1.37 12.36
N PHE A 104 -9.66 2.45 12.77
CA PHE A 104 -10.33 3.39 11.89
C PHE A 104 -9.88 4.82 12.20
N VAL A 105 -9.74 5.61 11.15
CA VAL A 105 -9.49 7.05 11.23
C VAL A 105 -10.57 7.75 10.43
N VAL A 106 -11.34 8.61 11.07
CA VAL A 106 -12.34 9.44 10.40
C VAL A 106 -11.66 10.75 10.00
N THR A 107 -11.70 11.05 8.73
CA THR A 107 -11.18 12.29 8.15
C THR A 107 -12.34 13.13 7.61
N ASP A 108 -12.08 14.37 7.22
CA ASP A 108 -13.09 15.23 6.58
C ASP A 108 -13.57 14.68 5.22
N PHE A 109 -12.83 13.73 4.64
CA PHE A 109 -13.10 13.15 3.33
C PHE A 109 -13.64 11.72 3.39
N GLY A 110 -13.79 11.14 4.56
CA GLY A 110 -14.32 9.79 4.75
C GLY A 110 -13.65 9.01 5.86
N GLU A 111 -14.10 7.77 6.04
CA GLU A 111 -13.57 6.84 7.02
C GLU A 111 -12.52 5.92 6.38
N LEU A 112 -11.36 5.85 7.01
CA LEU A 112 -10.23 5.03 6.56
C LEU A 112 -10.00 3.86 7.52
N GLN A 113 -10.00 2.65 7.00
CA GLN A 113 -9.60 1.47 7.74
C GLN A 113 -8.08 1.27 7.66
N ILE A 114 -7.41 1.15 8.80
CA ILE A 114 -5.97 0.89 8.85
C ILE A 114 -5.71 -0.61 8.92
N VAL A 115 -5.23 -1.17 7.81
CA VAL A 115 -4.99 -2.61 7.65
C VAL A 115 -3.49 -2.91 7.75
N PRO A 116 -3.04 -3.68 8.75
CA PRO A 116 -1.65 -4.11 8.83
C PRO A 116 -1.38 -5.25 7.85
N SER A 117 -0.29 -5.15 7.09
CA SER A 117 0.21 -6.21 6.21
C SER A 117 1.62 -6.61 6.58
N ARG A 118 1.88 -7.93 6.66
CA ARG A 118 3.21 -8.47 6.93
C ARG A 118 4.20 -8.23 5.79
N PHE A 119 3.69 -8.01 4.58
CA PHE A 119 4.47 -7.85 3.37
C PHE A 119 4.68 -6.38 2.99
N SER A 120 4.04 -5.45 3.70
CA SER A 120 4.20 -4.03 3.46
C SER A 120 5.54 -3.54 3.99
N SER A 121 6.11 -2.56 3.28
CA SER A 121 7.35 -1.90 3.67
C SER A 121 7.25 -1.29 5.07
N ALA A 122 8.35 -1.33 5.82
CA ALA A 122 8.44 -0.64 7.11
C ALA A 122 8.61 0.89 6.99
N ARG A 123 8.69 1.41 5.75
CA ARG A 123 8.94 2.83 5.47
C ARG A 123 7.83 3.53 4.69
N GLU A 124 6.79 2.79 4.30
CA GLU A 124 5.72 3.29 3.44
C GLU A 124 4.34 2.93 4.02
N ALA A 125 3.39 3.85 3.87
CA ALA A 125 1.99 3.64 4.10
C ALA A 125 1.22 3.97 2.82
N TYR A 126 0.30 3.11 2.42
CA TYR A 126 -0.47 3.28 1.19
C TYR A 126 -1.92 3.63 1.52
N VAL A 127 -2.41 4.70 0.94
CA VAL A 127 -3.83 5.12 0.98
C VAL A 127 -4.47 4.61 -0.29
N LEU A 128 -5.42 3.69 -0.16
CA LEU A 128 -5.91 2.91 -1.28
C LEU A 128 -7.43 3.02 -1.45
N ASP A 129 -7.84 3.10 -2.70
CA ASP A 129 -9.19 2.80 -3.14
C ASP A 129 -9.18 1.44 -3.86
N PRO A 130 -9.70 0.38 -3.21
CA PRO A 130 -9.68 -0.98 -3.77
C PRO A 130 -10.42 -1.14 -5.09
N ASN A 131 -11.34 -0.23 -5.42
CA ASN A 131 -12.14 -0.31 -6.64
C ASN A 131 -11.30 -0.22 -7.92
N TYR A 132 -10.13 0.44 -7.84
CA TYR A 132 -9.21 0.67 -8.96
C TYR A 132 -7.98 -0.24 -8.94
N LEU A 133 -7.98 -1.26 -8.05
CA LEU A 133 -6.90 -2.23 -7.95
C LEU A 133 -7.38 -3.62 -8.32
N ARG A 134 -6.69 -4.28 -9.25
CA ARG A 134 -7.03 -5.63 -9.72
C ARG A 134 -5.80 -6.50 -9.89
N VAL A 135 -6.01 -7.79 -9.80
CA VAL A 135 -5.01 -8.78 -10.20
C VAL A 135 -5.36 -9.28 -11.59
N ALA A 136 -4.48 -9.02 -12.55
CA ALA A 136 -4.63 -9.48 -13.92
C ALA A 136 -3.85 -10.78 -14.11
N TYR A 137 -4.51 -11.83 -14.60
CA TYR A 137 -3.89 -13.13 -14.91
C TYR A 137 -3.65 -13.25 -16.40
N LEU A 138 -2.41 -13.42 -16.80
CA LEU A 138 -2.06 -13.83 -18.16
C LEU A 138 -2.25 -15.34 -18.32
N GLN A 139 -1.86 -16.09 -17.30
CA GLN A 139 -2.06 -17.53 -17.23
C GLN A 139 -2.51 -17.89 -15.81
N THR A 140 -3.67 -18.50 -15.70
CA THR A 140 -4.14 -19.05 -14.44
C THR A 140 -3.30 -20.25 -14.03
N THR A 141 -3.38 -20.67 -12.78
CA THR A 141 -2.63 -21.82 -12.29
C THR A 141 -2.91 -23.06 -13.14
N LYS A 142 -1.88 -23.57 -13.80
CA LYS A 142 -1.90 -24.81 -14.58
C LYS A 142 -0.90 -25.80 -14.02
N GLN A 143 -1.29 -27.06 -14.06
CA GLN A 143 -0.41 -28.17 -13.73
C GLN A 143 -0.12 -28.94 -15.02
N GLU A 144 1.15 -29.16 -15.28
CA GLU A 144 1.63 -29.93 -16.45
C GLU A 144 2.49 -31.09 -15.95
N ASP A 145 2.25 -32.27 -16.51
CA ASP A 145 3.09 -33.43 -16.24
C ASP A 145 4.36 -33.36 -17.09
N LEU A 146 5.51 -33.42 -16.45
CA LEU A 146 6.80 -33.43 -17.12
C LEU A 146 7.20 -34.85 -17.51
N ALA A 147 8.04 -34.98 -18.55
CA ALA A 147 8.57 -36.25 -19.00
C ALA A 147 9.27 -37.01 -17.85
N LYS A 148 8.97 -38.30 -17.74
CA LYS A 148 9.58 -39.17 -16.73
C LYS A 148 11.04 -39.41 -17.04
N THR A 149 11.90 -39.11 -16.05
CA THR A 149 13.31 -39.45 -16.07
C THR A 149 13.59 -40.46 -14.94
N GLY A 150 13.29 -41.76 -15.20
CA GLY A 150 13.39 -42.81 -14.19
C GLY A 150 12.08 -43.11 -13.46
N HIS A 151 12.13 -43.59 -12.22
CA HIS A 151 10.95 -43.96 -11.41
C HIS A 151 10.28 -42.77 -10.69
N SER A 152 10.61 -41.53 -11.01
CA SER A 152 9.99 -40.35 -10.41
C SER A 152 8.95 -39.72 -11.34
N GLU A 153 7.84 -39.24 -10.77
CA GLU A 153 6.86 -38.39 -11.44
C GLU A 153 7.15 -36.94 -11.07
N ARG A 154 7.21 -36.07 -12.09
CA ARG A 154 7.46 -34.63 -11.90
C ARG A 154 6.30 -33.87 -12.50
N LYS A 155 5.88 -32.84 -11.77
CA LYS A 155 4.81 -31.94 -12.20
C LYS A 155 5.30 -30.50 -12.12
N LEU A 156 4.96 -29.71 -13.13
CA LEU A 156 5.18 -28.28 -13.15
C LEU A 156 3.88 -27.57 -12.82
N ILE A 157 3.93 -26.68 -11.84
CA ILE A 157 2.82 -25.77 -11.56
C ILE A 157 3.27 -24.39 -11.96
N SER A 158 2.57 -23.76 -12.89
CA SER A 158 2.86 -22.42 -13.38
C SER A 158 1.65 -21.50 -13.24
N CYS A 159 1.93 -20.23 -12.93
CA CYS A 159 0.93 -19.17 -12.87
C CYS A 159 1.61 -17.86 -13.28
N GLU A 160 0.95 -17.06 -14.13
CA GLU A 160 1.44 -15.74 -14.51
C GLU A 160 0.38 -14.69 -14.20
N TYR A 161 0.72 -13.76 -13.31
CA TYR A 161 -0.18 -12.68 -12.90
C TYR A 161 0.60 -11.40 -12.68
N GLY A 162 -0.11 -10.28 -12.67
CA GLY A 162 0.43 -8.96 -12.38
C GLY A 162 -0.59 -8.09 -11.67
N LEU A 163 -0.11 -7.02 -11.04
CA LEU A 163 -0.97 -5.97 -10.49
C LEU A 163 -1.40 -5.04 -11.64
N GLN A 164 -2.69 -4.79 -11.71
CA GLN A 164 -3.29 -3.77 -12.57
C GLN A 164 -3.80 -2.63 -11.68
N VAL A 165 -3.36 -1.42 -11.99
CA VAL A 165 -3.81 -0.19 -11.36
C VAL A 165 -4.56 0.61 -12.42
N ASP A 166 -5.90 0.64 -12.33
CA ASP A 166 -6.75 1.27 -13.35
C ASP A 166 -6.66 2.80 -13.30
N ALA A 167 -6.53 3.37 -12.10
CA ALA A 167 -6.36 4.80 -11.88
C ALA A 167 -5.26 5.04 -10.83
N GLU A 168 -4.09 5.47 -11.27
CA GLU A 168 -2.96 5.73 -10.36
C GLU A 168 -3.26 6.88 -9.39
N LYS A 169 -3.92 7.93 -9.86
CA LYS A 169 -4.28 9.10 -9.07
C LYS A 169 -5.36 8.85 -8.00
N SER A 170 -6.06 7.72 -8.08
CA SER A 170 -6.98 7.29 -7.02
C SER A 170 -6.25 6.70 -5.80
N GLN A 171 -4.97 6.45 -5.93
CA GLN A 171 -4.14 5.86 -4.91
C GLN A 171 -3.13 6.88 -4.39
N GLY A 172 -2.75 6.73 -3.13
CA GLY A 172 -1.74 7.60 -2.53
C GLY A 172 -0.71 6.83 -1.72
N ALA A 173 0.41 7.46 -1.45
CA ALA A 173 1.44 6.89 -0.58
C ALA A 173 2.09 7.95 0.30
N ILE A 174 2.33 7.57 1.55
CA ILE A 174 3.20 8.32 2.47
C ILE A 174 4.50 7.53 2.57
N ARG A 175 5.62 8.18 2.30
CA ARG A 175 6.92 7.52 2.21
C ARG A 175 7.92 8.08 3.22
N ASP A 176 9.02 7.38 3.38
CA ASP A 176 10.12 7.73 4.28
C ASP A 176 9.70 7.80 5.75
N ILE A 177 8.79 6.91 6.16
CA ILE A 177 8.31 6.83 7.52
C ILE A 177 9.36 6.13 8.39
N GLN A 178 9.61 6.71 9.56
CA GLN A 178 10.38 6.08 10.62
C GLN A 178 9.45 5.19 11.45
N ALA A 179 9.74 3.89 11.49
CA ALA A 179 8.95 2.91 12.23
C ALA A 179 9.35 2.79 13.71
N SER A 180 10.52 3.30 14.09
CA SER A 180 11.07 3.26 15.47
C SER A 180 11.30 4.65 16.02
#